data_04f5ce3e19d3648a5550b4e98f1a48c0
#
_entry.id   04f5ce3e19d3648a5550b4e98f1a48c0
#
_cell.length_a   1.000
_cell.length_b   1.000
_cell.length_c   1.000
_cell.angle_alpha   90.00
_cell.angle_beta   90.00
_cell.angle_gamma   90.00
#
_symmetry.space_group_name_H-M   'P 1'
#
loop_
_entity.id
_entity.type
_entity.pdbx_description
1 polymer ?
#
loop_
_entity_poly.entity_id
_entity_poly.type
_entity_poly.pdbx_seq_one_letter_code
_entity_poly.pdbx_strand_id
1 'polypeptide(L)'
;LDDMGGSMSMKPTRKGGDWYDGGQYREMYMHDYTAQTSCIRGAWSTASSNIGKCNATYDVINNSELLSEADKTMKLAEIRGVRAFWIYKMMDYWGNIPLVTDYSDKELPTCRPRQEVYSWLVSEVKDIADKLPAREGNYGKFTQGAAYSLLAVLYLNAEAWGVTCDGNAYQEVINACDKVLGMGYILEPDWKDNFSISNEDSQEAILAAIFDEADTSNTNQLHFNTLHYKDNIVFGANFSAWNGMCAQPDYAKLYSEDDPRFDLSFMHGISYDPSTGEPIITAHNFVLDHTIEVSILPGTERDGTPWGDVNQHDGVRTLKWPYTSSMTSAMGHDFHIFRLAEVY
;
A
#
# COMPACT_ATOMS: atom_id res chain seq x y z
N LEU A 1 0.35 -5.94 -4.55
CA LEU A 1 0.84 -6.00 -5.93
C LEU A 1 1.87 -4.91 -6.23
N ASP A 2 1.61 -3.67 -5.80
CA ASP A 2 2.50 -2.53 -6.05
C ASP A 2 3.95 -2.83 -5.64
N ASP A 3 4.15 -3.37 -4.45
CA ASP A 3 5.49 -3.63 -3.92
C ASP A 3 6.22 -4.77 -4.62
N MET A 4 5.51 -5.85 -4.97
CA MET A 4 6.15 -7.07 -5.50
C MET A 4 6.40 -7.04 -7.00
N GLY A 5 5.63 -6.26 -7.75
CA GLY A 5 5.82 -6.05 -9.18
C GLY A 5 6.60 -4.79 -9.52
N GLY A 6 6.92 -3.98 -8.52
CA GLY A 6 7.70 -2.76 -8.66
C GLY A 6 9.20 -2.97 -8.53
N SER A 7 9.95 -1.88 -8.55
CA SER A 7 11.42 -1.88 -8.47
C SER A 7 11.97 -1.63 -7.05
N MET A 8 11.10 -1.42 -6.05
CA MET A 8 11.52 -1.01 -4.70
C MET A 8 11.74 -2.19 -3.75
N SER A 9 10.88 -3.21 -3.82
CA SER A 9 10.94 -4.34 -2.89
C SER A 9 10.77 -5.68 -3.60
N MET A 10 11.16 -6.74 -2.91
CA MET A 10 10.96 -8.11 -3.35
C MET A 10 10.71 -9.05 -2.17
N LYS A 11 10.16 -10.22 -2.45
CA LYS A 11 9.93 -11.27 -1.47
C LYS A 11 10.59 -12.57 -1.94
N PRO A 12 11.89 -12.76 -1.63
CA PRO A 12 12.63 -13.92 -2.08
C PRO A 12 12.23 -15.17 -1.29
N THR A 13 12.30 -16.33 -1.94
CA THR A 13 12.23 -17.62 -1.23
C THR A 13 13.46 -17.74 -0.32
N ARG A 14 13.23 -17.93 0.96
CA ARG A 14 14.29 -18.01 1.96
C ARG A 14 14.80 -19.45 2.13
N LYS A 15 15.98 -19.58 2.70
CA LYS A 15 16.56 -20.90 3.05
C LYS A 15 15.57 -21.72 3.88
N GLY A 16 15.31 -22.95 3.41
CA GLY A 16 14.29 -23.81 3.99
C GLY A 16 12.94 -23.76 3.29
N GLY A 17 12.76 -22.93 2.25
CA GLY A 17 11.57 -22.86 1.42
C GLY A 17 10.50 -21.87 1.88
N ASP A 18 10.77 -21.07 2.91
CA ASP A 18 9.86 -20.01 3.34
C ASP A 18 9.62 -19.01 2.19
N TRP A 19 8.37 -18.56 2.07
CA TRP A 19 7.91 -17.63 1.02
C TRP A 19 8.04 -18.16 -0.42
N TYR A 20 8.15 -19.47 -0.60
CA TYR A 20 8.00 -20.06 -1.92
C TYR A 20 6.58 -19.88 -2.46
N ASP A 21 5.56 -20.24 -1.68
CA ASP A 21 4.13 -20.06 -1.94
C ASP A 21 3.71 -20.32 -3.41
N GLY A 22 4.19 -21.44 -3.96
CA GLY A 22 3.94 -21.82 -5.36
C GLY A 22 4.68 -20.98 -6.40
N GLY A 23 5.67 -20.18 -5.99
CA GLY A 23 6.47 -19.33 -6.87
C GLY A 23 5.89 -17.95 -7.18
N GLN A 24 4.70 -17.61 -6.64
CA GLN A 24 3.96 -16.41 -7.01
C GLN A 24 4.76 -15.10 -6.85
N TYR A 25 5.61 -14.97 -5.82
CA TYR A 25 6.39 -13.75 -5.58
C TYR A 25 7.53 -13.61 -6.59
N ARG A 26 8.09 -14.73 -7.00
CA ARG A 26 9.09 -14.76 -8.06
C ARG A 26 8.48 -14.45 -9.42
N GLU A 27 7.30 -15.01 -9.74
CA GLU A 27 6.55 -14.67 -10.96
C GLU A 27 6.28 -13.16 -11.03
N MET A 28 5.90 -12.53 -9.90
CA MET A 28 5.71 -11.07 -9.82
C MET A 28 7.01 -10.31 -10.10
N TYR A 29 8.10 -10.69 -9.46
CA TYR A 29 9.40 -10.04 -9.64
C TYR A 29 9.93 -10.19 -11.08
N MET A 30 9.76 -11.37 -11.68
CA MET A 30 10.22 -11.66 -13.04
C MET A 30 9.29 -11.13 -14.13
N HIS A 31 8.13 -10.59 -13.75
CA HIS A 31 7.07 -10.16 -14.67
C HIS A 31 6.59 -11.28 -15.61
N ASP A 32 6.64 -12.53 -15.18
CA ASP A 32 6.15 -13.71 -15.92
C ASP A 32 4.83 -14.28 -15.33
N TYR A 33 4.17 -13.48 -14.51
CA TYR A 33 2.88 -13.79 -13.91
C TYR A 33 1.76 -13.96 -14.95
N THR A 34 0.76 -14.72 -14.59
CA THR A 34 -0.44 -14.97 -15.40
C THR A 34 -1.71 -14.66 -14.60
N ALA A 35 -2.87 -14.74 -15.24
CA ALA A 35 -4.16 -14.66 -14.55
C ALA A 35 -4.36 -15.77 -13.50
N GLN A 36 -3.54 -16.83 -13.52
CA GLN A 36 -3.58 -17.92 -12.54
C GLN A 36 -2.67 -17.67 -11.34
N THR A 37 -1.73 -16.74 -11.43
CA THR A 37 -0.84 -16.36 -10.31
C THR A 37 -1.68 -15.91 -9.12
N SER A 38 -1.46 -16.53 -7.96
CA SER A 38 -2.37 -16.46 -6.82
C SER A 38 -2.60 -15.03 -6.31
N CYS A 39 -1.53 -14.23 -6.21
CA CYS A 39 -1.64 -12.82 -5.77
C CYS A 39 -2.40 -11.95 -6.78
N ILE A 40 -2.25 -12.18 -8.09
CA ILE A 40 -3.01 -11.47 -9.14
C ILE A 40 -4.49 -11.76 -9.03
N ARG A 41 -4.85 -13.05 -8.95
CA ARG A 41 -6.24 -13.48 -8.80
C ARG A 41 -6.87 -13.00 -7.49
N GLY A 42 -6.09 -13.04 -6.40
CA GLY A 42 -6.53 -12.55 -5.09
C GLY A 42 -6.83 -11.05 -5.11
N ALA A 43 -5.96 -10.24 -5.71
CA ALA A 43 -6.17 -8.80 -5.84
C ALA A 43 -7.41 -8.46 -6.68
N TRP A 44 -7.61 -9.17 -7.81
CA TRP A 44 -8.83 -9.02 -8.63
C TRP A 44 -10.10 -9.31 -7.84
N SER A 45 -10.11 -10.44 -7.13
CA SER A 45 -11.26 -10.85 -6.31
C SER A 45 -11.58 -9.84 -5.21
N THR A 46 -10.54 -9.34 -4.52
CA THR A 46 -10.68 -8.34 -3.46
C THR A 46 -11.25 -7.03 -4.00
N ALA A 47 -10.68 -6.50 -5.08
CA ALA A 47 -11.15 -5.25 -5.68
C ALA A 47 -12.60 -5.37 -6.19
N SER A 48 -12.92 -6.46 -6.92
CA SER A 48 -14.27 -6.72 -7.42
C SER A 48 -15.30 -6.84 -6.29
N SER A 49 -14.94 -7.55 -5.20
CA SER A 49 -15.80 -7.69 -4.03
C SER A 49 -16.07 -6.35 -3.35
N ASN A 50 -15.02 -5.50 -3.21
CA ASN A 50 -15.18 -4.19 -2.58
C ASN A 50 -15.99 -3.21 -3.44
N ILE A 51 -15.85 -3.25 -4.77
CA ILE A 51 -16.74 -2.50 -5.67
C ILE A 51 -18.19 -2.96 -5.49
N GLY A 52 -18.44 -4.27 -5.44
CA GLY A 52 -19.77 -4.81 -5.17
C GLY A 52 -20.36 -4.36 -3.84
N LYS A 53 -19.54 -4.33 -2.77
CA LYS A 53 -19.96 -3.80 -1.47
C LYS A 53 -20.30 -2.30 -1.54
N CYS A 54 -19.51 -1.50 -2.26
CA CYS A 54 -19.80 -0.09 -2.46
C CYS A 54 -21.13 0.11 -3.18
N ASN A 55 -21.42 -0.67 -4.23
CA ASN A 55 -22.68 -0.60 -4.96
C ASN A 55 -23.88 -0.97 -4.04
N ALA A 56 -23.76 -2.04 -3.26
CA ALA A 56 -24.80 -2.43 -2.31
C ALA A 56 -25.03 -1.36 -1.23
N THR A 57 -23.96 -0.78 -0.68
CA THR A 57 -24.04 0.28 0.32
C THR A 57 -24.66 1.55 -0.28
N TYR A 58 -24.31 1.88 -1.52
CA TYR A 58 -24.92 3.00 -2.24
C TYR A 58 -26.44 2.86 -2.28
N ASP A 59 -26.96 1.68 -2.67
CA ASP A 59 -28.40 1.43 -2.73
C ASP A 59 -29.08 1.55 -1.36
N VAL A 60 -28.46 1.03 -0.31
CA VAL A 60 -28.98 1.16 1.08
C VAL A 60 -29.09 2.63 1.49
N ILE A 61 -28.04 3.44 1.24
CA ILE A 61 -28.04 4.87 1.57
C ILE A 61 -29.08 5.61 0.72
N ASN A 62 -29.10 5.36 -0.59
CA ASN A 62 -29.99 6.03 -1.53
C ASN A 62 -31.49 5.80 -1.19
N ASN A 63 -31.84 4.60 -0.76
CA ASN A 63 -33.19 4.21 -0.41
C ASN A 63 -33.53 4.46 1.08
N SER A 64 -32.61 5.03 1.88
CA SER A 64 -32.87 5.31 3.29
C SER A 64 -33.86 6.46 3.47
N GLU A 65 -34.87 6.23 4.27
CA GLU A 65 -35.80 7.26 4.72
C GLU A 65 -35.40 7.90 6.06
N LEU A 66 -34.31 7.40 6.67
CA LEU A 66 -33.83 7.86 7.98
C LEU A 66 -32.83 9.01 7.91
N LEU A 67 -32.25 9.24 6.72
CA LEU A 67 -31.24 10.28 6.51
C LEU A 67 -31.87 11.56 5.99
N SER A 68 -31.35 12.71 6.46
CA SER A 68 -31.64 13.98 5.80
C SER A 68 -31.07 13.99 4.38
N GLU A 69 -31.63 14.82 3.49
CA GLU A 69 -31.13 14.94 2.11
C GLU A 69 -29.67 15.39 2.07
N ALA A 70 -29.25 16.25 2.99
CA ALA A 70 -27.85 16.71 3.10
C ALA A 70 -26.92 15.55 3.52
N ASP A 71 -27.30 14.79 4.57
CA ASP A 71 -26.52 13.63 5.01
C ASP A 71 -26.48 12.54 3.93
N LYS A 72 -27.61 12.29 3.26
CA LYS A 72 -27.68 11.35 2.16
C LYS A 72 -26.74 11.74 1.04
N THR A 73 -26.75 12.99 0.60
CA THR A 73 -25.86 13.51 -0.45
C THR A 73 -24.40 13.32 -0.08
N MET A 74 -24.00 13.67 1.14
CA MET A 74 -22.62 13.51 1.61
C MET A 74 -22.20 12.04 1.69
N LYS A 75 -23.04 11.17 2.28
CA LYS A 75 -22.73 9.73 2.39
C LYS A 75 -22.69 9.01 1.04
N LEU A 76 -23.55 9.41 0.10
CA LEU A 76 -23.50 8.91 -1.28
C LEU A 76 -22.21 9.36 -1.98
N ALA A 77 -21.76 10.59 -1.77
CA ALA A 77 -20.48 11.06 -2.30
C ALA A 77 -19.30 10.27 -1.72
N GLU A 78 -19.32 10.01 -0.40
CA GLU A 78 -18.26 9.25 0.27
C GLU A 78 -18.14 7.82 -0.28
N ILE A 79 -19.24 7.07 -0.38
CA ILE A 79 -19.22 5.69 -0.90
C ILE A 79 -18.86 5.63 -2.40
N ARG A 80 -19.25 6.65 -3.19
CA ARG A 80 -18.84 6.80 -4.58
C ARG A 80 -17.34 7.04 -4.68
N GLY A 81 -16.75 7.83 -3.78
CA GLY A 81 -15.32 8.07 -3.69
C GLY A 81 -14.53 6.79 -3.40
N VAL A 82 -14.95 6.01 -2.41
CA VAL A 82 -14.35 4.70 -2.10
C VAL A 82 -14.47 3.74 -3.28
N ARG A 83 -15.63 3.69 -3.96
CA ARG A 83 -15.80 2.91 -5.18
C ARG A 83 -14.87 3.35 -6.30
N ALA A 84 -14.76 4.66 -6.53
CA ALA A 84 -13.86 5.21 -7.54
C ALA A 84 -12.39 4.84 -7.26
N PHE A 85 -11.97 4.85 -5.99
CA PHE A 85 -10.63 4.39 -5.60
C PHE A 85 -10.39 2.92 -5.98
N TRP A 86 -11.31 2.00 -5.71
CA TRP A 86 -11.18 0.61 -6.09
C TRP A 86 -11.20 0.39 -7.60
N ILE A 87 -12.02 1.13 -8.34
CA ILE A 87 -12.05 1.10 -9.81
C ILE A 87 -10.74 1.66 -10.38
N TYR A 88 -10.19 2.74 -9.81
CA TYR A 88 -8.87 3.25 -10.15
C TYR A 88 -7.79 2.18 -9.98
N LYS A 89 -7.72 1.52 -8.83
CA LYS A 89 -6.73 0.44 -8.59
C LYS A 89 -6.89 -0.71 -9.57
N MET A 90 -8.13 -1.10 -9.91
CA MET A 90 -8.34 -2.11 -10.95
C MET A 90 -7.90 -1.64 -12.33
N MET A 91 -8.21 -0.41 -12.72
CA MET A 91 -7.79 0.15 -14.01
C MET A 91 -6.27 0.26 -14.09
N ASP A 92 -5.62 0.67 -13.02
CA ASP A 92 -4.16 0.76 -12.94
C ASP A 92 -3.49 -0.59 -13.19
N TYR A 93 -3.93 -1.64 -12.49
CA TYR A 93 -3.33 -2.98 -12.58
C TYR A 93 -3.66 -3.73 -13.87
N TRP A 94 -4.90 -3.64 -14.38
CA TRP A 94 -5.37 -4.49 -15.48
C TRP A 94 -5.76 -3.76 -16.76
N GLY A 95 -5.79 -2.45 -16.76
CA GLY A 95 -6.14 -1.64 -17.91
C GLY A 95 -7.61 -1.68 -18.26
N ASN A 96 -8.02 -2.60 -19.13
CA ASN A 96 -9.41 -2.80 -19.49
C ASN A 96 -10.11 -3.63 -18.43
N ILE A 97 -11.15 -3.07 -17.80
CA ILE A 97 -11.85 -3.70 -16.68
C ILE A 97 -13.37 -3.58 -16.82
N PRO A 98 -14.14 -4.42 -16.13
CA PRO A 98 -15.57 -4.21 -15.98
C PRO A 98 -15.84 -2.92 -15.21
N LEU A 99 -16.76 -2.09 -15.72
CA LEU A 99 -17.24 -0.89 -15.03
C LEU A 99 -18.67 -1.16 -14.55
N VAL A 100 -18.79 -1.63 -13.30
CA VAL A 100 -20.07 -1.98 -12.67
C VAL A 100 -20.36 -1.00 -11.54
N THR A 101 -21.38 -0.19 -11.72
CA THR A 101 -21.78 0.87 -10.77
C THR A 101 -23.19 0.71 -10.23
N ASP A 102 -23.94 -0.26 -10.75
CA ASP A 102 -25.32 -0.57 -10.36
C ASP A 102 -25.39 -1.95 -9.69
N TYR A 103 -25.89 -1.99 -8.45
CA TYR A 103 -26.07 -3.23 -7.71
C TYR A 103 -27.21 -4.10 -8.27
N SER A 104 -28.18 -3.48 -8.91
CA SER A 104 -29.34 -4.17 -9.49
C SER A 104 -29.03 -4.88 -10.81
N ASP A 105 -27.95 -4.50 -11.49
CA ASP A 105 -27.50 -5.14 -12.72
C ASP A 105 -27.02 -6.57 -12.43
N LYS A 106 -27.65 -7.55 -13.07
CA LYS A 106 -27.36 -8.99 -12.93
C LYS A 106 -26.75 -9.59 -14.19
N GLU A 107 -26.50 -8.77 -15.20
CA GLU A 107 -25.82 -9.25 -16.40
C GLU A 107 -24.33 -9.50 -16.12
N LEU A 108 -23.74 -10.42 -16.87
CA LEU A 108 -22.30 -10.64 -16.79
C LEU A 108 -21.59 -9.42 -17.38
N PRO A 109 -20.78 -8.72 -16.59
CA PRO A 109 -20.16 -7.49 -17.05
C PRO A 109 -19.08 -7.78 -18.11
N THR A 110 -18.98 -6.93 -19.11
CA THR A 110 -17.90 -6.92 -20.09
C THR A 110 -16.85 -5.88 -19.73
N CYS A 111 -15.59 -6.16 -20.07
CA CYS A 111 -14.52 -5.18 -19.89
C CYS A 111 -14.75 -3.95 -20.79
N ARG A 112 -14.55 -2.78 -20.22
CA ARG A 112 -14.52 -1.51 -20.93
C ARG A 112 -13.08 -1.13 -21.24
N PRO A 113 -12.82 -0.45 -22.36
CA PRO A 113 -11.51 0.12 -22.64
C PRO A 113 -11.02 1.02 -21.50
N ARG A 114 -9.71 1.00 -21.23
CA ARG A 114 -9.10 1.84 -20.18
C ARG A 114 -9.49 3.32 -20.33
N GLN A 115 -9.56 3.84 -21.55
CA GLN A 115 -9.98 5.21 -21.82
C GLN A 115 -11.40 5.51 -21.30
N GLU A 116 -12.34 4.60 -21.48
CA GLU A 116 -13.72 4.79 -21.00
C GLU A 116 -13.77 4.78 -19.46
N VAL A 117 -13.04 3.85 -18.83
CA VAL A 117 -12.94 3.76 -17.37
C VAL A 117 -12.28 5.02 -16.79
N TYR A 118 -11.19 5.48 -17.40
CA TYR A 118 -10.48 6.71 -17.01
C TYR A 118 -11.40 7.94 -17.10
N SER A 119 -12.09 8.11 -18.23
CA SER A 119 -13.01 9.24 -18.42
C SER A 119 -14.15 9.23 -17.42
N TRP A 120 -14.69 8.04 -17.11
CA TRP A 120 -15.70 7.87 -16.08
C TRP A 120 -15.13 8.23 -14.68
N LEU A 121 -13.93 7.74 -14.33
CA LEU A 121 -13.28 8.04 -13.04
C LEU A 121 -13.11 9.55 -12.84
N VAL A 122 -12.56 10.24 -13.82
CA VAL A 122 -12.36 11.71 -13.74
C VAL A 122 -13.70 12.43 -13.56
N SER A 123 -14.72 12.05 -14.34
CA SER A 123 -16.07 12.64 -14.23
C SER A 123 -16.70 12.36 -12.86
N GLU A 124 -16.64 11.11 -12.39
CA GLU A 124 -17.22 10.67 -11.12
C GLU A 124 -16.59 11.41 -9.93
N VAL A 125 -15.24 11.47 -9.88
CA VAL A 125 -14.53 12.12 -8.79
C VAL A 125 -14.74 13.65 -8.80
N LYS A 126 -14.78 14.27 -9.97
CA LYS A 126 -15.14 15.71 -10.09
C LYS A 126 -16.55 16.00 -9.58
N ASP A 127 -17.53 15.16 -9.92
CA ASP A 127 -18.92 15.34 -9.49
C ASP A 127 -19.08 15.26 -7.97
N ILE A 128 -18.31 14.42 -7.29
CA ILE A 128 -18.45 14.24 -5.84
C ILE A 128 -17.57 15.18 -5.01
N ALA A 129 -16.49 15.74 -5.56
CA ALA A 129 -15.44 16.42 -4.81
C ALA A 129 -16.00 17.48 -3.83
N ASP A 130 -16.87 18.37 -4.30
CA ASP A 130 -17.46 19.45 -3.48
C ASP A 130 -18.62 18.97 -2.57
N LYS A 131 -19.08 17.72 -2.72
CA LYS A 131 -20.13 17.11 -1.91
C LYS A 131 -19.56 16.31 -0.73
N LEU A 132 -18.27 16.07 -0.73
CA LEU A 132 -17.56 15.31 0.28
C LEU A 132 -17.30 16.14 1.55
N PRO A 133 -17.13 15.49 2.72
CA PRO A 133 -16.79 16.20 3.94
C PRO A 133 -15.40 16.85 3.84
N ALA A 134 -15.23 17.95 4.57
CA ALA A 134 -13.92 18.55 4.78
C ALA A 134 -13.04 17.66 5.68
N ARG A 135 -11.76 18.04 5.85
CA ARG A 135 -10.76 17.30 6.64
C ARG A 135 -11.14 17.15 8.11
N GLU A 136 -11.62 18.24 8.72
CA GLU A 136 -11.80 18.34 10.18
C GLU A 136 -12.83 17.33 10.70
N GLY A 137 -12.38 16.45 11.63
CA GLY A 137 -13.22 15.41 12.25
C GLY A 137 -13.62 14.26 11.31
N ASN A 138 -12.95 14.15 10.17
CA ASN A 138 -13.25 13.12 9.16
C ASN A 138 -12.03 12.26 8.78
N TYR A 139 -11.08 12.09 9.71
CA TYR A 139 -9.97 11.17 9.52
C TYR A 139 -10.46 9.76 9.15
N GLY A 140 -9.78 9.09 8.23
CA GLY A 140 -10.14 7.75 7.73
C GLY A 140 -11.35 7.69 6.79
N LYS A 141 -12.03 8.82 6.53
CA LYS A 141 -13.10 8.89 5.54
C LYS A 141 -12.58 9.39 4.20
N PHE A 142 -13.34 9.11 3.15
CA PHE A 142 -13.07 9.67 1.84
C PHE A 142 -13.52 11.13 1.80
N THR A 143 -12.58 12.06 1.97
CA THR A 143 -12.82 13.51 2.09
C THR A 143 -12.58 14.24 0.77
N GLN A 144 -12.83 15.57 0.75
CA GLN A 144 -12.46 16.43 -0.38
C GLN A 144 -10.96 16.31 -0.73
N GLY A 145 -10.08 16.27 0.29
CA GLY A 145 -8.65 16.05 0.10
C GLY A 145 -8.34 14.75 -0.62
N ALA A 146 -8.99 13.65 -0.25
CA ALA A 146 -8.83 12.37 -0.91
C ALA A 146 -9.30 12.40 -2.38
N ALA A 147 -10.40 13.10 -2.67
CA ALA A 147 -10.90 13.25 -4.05
C ALA A 147 -9.92 14.02 -4.94
N TYR A 148 -9.40 15.16 -4.47
CA TYR A 148 -8.45 15.94 -5.25
C TYR A 148 -7.10 15.24 -5.37
N SER A 149 -6.63 14.52 -4.35
CA SER A 149 -5.43 13.67 -4.47
C SER A 149 -5.63 12.56 -5.50
N LEU A 150 -6.80 11.92 -5.52
CA LEU A 150 -7.09 10.91 -6.54
C LEU A 150 -7.16 11.53 -7.94
N LEU A 151 -7.72 12.74 -8.12
CA LEU A 151 -7.70 13.45 -9.39
C LEU A 151 -6.26 13.76 -9.84
N ALA A 152 -5.40 14.21 -8.93
CA ALA A 152 -3.99 14.46 -9.24
C ALA A 152 -3.31 13.19 -9.76
N VAL A 153 -3.51 12.04 -9.10
CA VAL A 153 -2.98 10.74 -9.53
C VAL A 153 -3.52 10.34 -10.90
N LEU A 154 -4.83 10.50 -11.14
CA LEU A 154 -5.45 10.15 -12.42
C LEU A 154 -4.85 10.97 -13.57
N TYR A 155 -4.70 12.29 -13.40
CA TYR A 155 -4.14 13.14 -14.43
C TYR A 155 -2.64 12.91 -14.64
N LEU A 156 -1.88 12.74 -13.56
CA LEU A 156 -0.43 12.53 -13.63
C LEU A 156 -0.07 11.29 -14.43
N ASN A 157 -0.85 10.22 -14.28
CA ASN A 157 -0.58 8.93 -14.91
C ASN A 157 -1.27 8.74 -16.28
N ALA A 158 -2.02 9.74 -16.77
CA ALA A 158 -2.77 9.60 -18.03
C ALA A 158 -1.89 9.19 -19.20
N GLU A 159 -0.72 9.82 -19.37
CA GLU A 159 0.23 9.50 -20.42
C GLU A 159 0.79 8.08 -20.29
N ALA A 160 1.19 7.68 -19.08
CA ALA A 160 1.72 6.34 -18.80
C ALA A 160 0.69 5.24 -19.10
N TRP A 161 -0.59 5.52 -18.87
CA TRP A 161 -1.69 4.59 -19.19
C TRP A 161 -2.12 4.64 -20.66
N GLY A 162 -1.57 5.57 -21.46
CA GLY A 162 -1.95 5.75 -22.86
C GLY A 162 -3.38 6.26 -23.04
N VAL A 163 -3.89 7.04 -22.08
CA VAL A 163 -5.22 7.65 -22.11
C VAL A 163 -5.12 9.18 -22.28
N THR A 164 -6.19 9.79 -22.72
CA THR A 164 -6.30 11.24 -22.89
C THR A 164 -7.32 11.83 -21.93
N CYS A 165 -7.05 13.04 -21.45
CA CYS A 165 -8.01 13.86 -20.71
C CYS A 165 -8.39 15.11 -21.51
N ASP A 166 -9.45 15.77 -21.09
CA ASP A 166 -9.81 17.08 -21.62
C ASP A 166 -8.81 18.12 -21.11
N GLY A 167 -8.17 18.86 -22.02
CA GLY A 167 -7.20 19.89 -21.69
C GLY A 167 -5.78 19.36 -21.47
N ASN A 168 -5.02 20.06 -20.62
CA ASN A 168 -3.64 19.71 -20.28
C ASN A 168 -3.58 18.94 -18.97
N ALA A 169 -3.22 17.65 -19.02
CA ALA A 169 -3.18 16.78 -17.85
C ALA A 169 -2.31 17.35 -16.71
N TYR A 170 -1.12 17.86 -17.01
CA TYR A 170 -0.21 18.40 -15.98
C TYR A 170 -0.77 19.69 -15.33
N GLN A 171 -1.50 20.53 -16.10
CA GLN A 171 -2.19 21.67 -15.51
C GLN A 171 -3.32 21.22 -14.57
N GLU A 172 -4.03 20.16 -14.92
CA GLU A 172 -5.06 19.60 -14.03
C GLU A 172 -4.48 18.95 -12.76
N VAL A 173 -3.27 18.36 -12.84
CA VAL A 173 -2.51 17.92 -11.64
C VAL A 173 -2.26 19.13 -10.72
N ILE A 174 -1.68 20.22 -11.25
CA ILE A 174 -1.40 21.42 -10.46
C ILE A 174 -2.69 21.96 -9.83
N ASN A 175 -3.76 22.06 -10.61
CA ASN A 175 -5.06 22.56 -10.12
C ASN A 175 -5.60 21.68 -8.97
N ALA A 176 -5.46 20.37 -9.06
CA ALA A 176 -5.90 19.43 -8.01
C ALA A 176 -5.02 19.53 -6.76
N CYS A 177 -3.69 19.59 -6.93
CA CYS A 177 -2.74 19.78 -5.84
C CYS A 177 -2.96 21.11 -5.11
N ASP A 178 -3.17 22.22 -5.83
CA ASP A 178 -3.47 23.52 -5.23
C ASP A 178 -4.74 23.49 -4.36
N LYS A 179 -5.74 22.70 -4.76
CA LYS A 179 -6.92 22.49 -3.91
C LYS A 179 -6.55 21.81 -2.58
N VAL A 180 -5.74 20.76 -2.61
CA VAL A 180 -5.31 20.05 -1.39
C VAL A 180 -4.46 20.95 -0.50
N LEU A 181 -3.50 21.69 -1.08
CA LEU A 181 -2.65 22.65 -0.35
C LEU A 181 -3.47 23.71 0.39
N GLY A 182 -4.63 24.10 -0.16
CA GLY A 182 -5.55 25.04 0.46
C GLY A 182 -6.41 24.47 1.61
N MET A 183 -6.33 23.15 1.92
CA MET A 183 -7.20 22.47 2.90
C MET A 183 -6.60 22.36 4.30
N GLY A 184 -5.46 22.98 4.58
CA GLY A 184 -4.89 23.05 5.93
C GLY A 184 -4.17 21.78 6.40
N TYR A 185 -3.77 20.89 5.48
CA TYR A 185 -2.81 19.84 5.80
C TYR A 185 -1.43 20.46 6.05
N ILE A 186 -0.62 19.86 6.93
CA ILE A 186 0.69 20.37 7.35
C ILE A 186 1.69 19.21 7.31
N LEU A 187 2.88 19.45 6.75
CA LEU A 187 3.97 18.47 6.78
C LEU A 187 4.42 18.24 8.23
N GLU A 188 4.58 16.99 8.62
CA GLU A 188 5.12 16.66 9.93
C GLU A 188 6.59 17.12 10.03
N PRO A 189 6.98 17.74 11.14
CA PRO A 189 8.38 18.15 11.35
C PRO A 189 9.34 16.96 11.36
N ASP A 190 8.93 15.84 11.94
CA ASP A 190 9.59 14.55 11.80
C ASP A 190 8.73 13.62 10.94
N TRP A 191 9.26 13.23 9.79
CA TRP A 191 8.52 12.36 8.86
C TRP A 191 8.15 11.00 9.48
N LYS A 192 8.86 10.53 10.52
CA LYS A 192 8.55 9.30 11.25
C LYS A 192 7.23 9.37 12.01
N ASP A 193 6.76 10.55 12.35
CA ASP A 193 5.47 10.72 13.04
C ASP A 193 4.31 10.18 12.18
N ASN A 194 4.46 10.24 10.84
CA ASN A 194 3.51 9.62 9.90
C ASN A 194 3.40 8.09 10.02
N PHE A 195 4.36 7.45 10.69
CA PHE A 195 4.46 5.99 10.83
C PHE A 195 4.54 5.56 12.30
N SER A 196 4.23 6.45 13.23
CA SER A 196 4.19 6.16 14.66
C SER A 196 3.00 5.26 15.03
N ILE A 197 2.95 4.82 16.28
CA ILE A 197 1.81 4.03 16.81
C ILE A 197 0.53 4.88 16.81
N SER A 198 0.65 6.19 17.01
CA SER A 198 -0.46 7.16 17.03
C SER A 198 -0.48 8.00 15.75
N ASN A 199 -0.26 7.37 14.60
CA ASN A 199 -0.16 8.11 13.33
C ASN A 199 -1.52 8.62 12.81
N GLU A 200 -2.61 8.29 13.47
CA GLU A 200 -3.92 8.92 13.27
C GLU A 200 -3.90 10.42 13.60
N ASP A 201 -2.97 10.88 14.43
CA ASP A 201 -2.78 12.29 14.76
C ASP A 201 -2.01 13.08 13.69
N SER A 202 -1.46 12.41 12.66
CA SER A 202 -0.67 13.05 11.62
C SER A 202 -1.44 14.13 10.87
N GLN A 203 -0.84 15.31 10.80
CA GLN A 203 -1.39 16.44 10.05
C GLN A 203 -1.17 16.32 8.53
N GLU A 204 -0.33 15.39 8.09
CA GLU A 204 -0.12 15.09 6.68
C GLU A 204 -1.17 14.15 6.09
N ALA A 205 -1.83 13.33 6.91
CA ALA A 205 -2.70 12.26 6.46
C ALA A 205 -3.93 12.82 5.71
N ILE A 206 -4.07 12.46 4.44
CA ILE A 206 -5.20 12.85 3.58
C ILE A 206 -6.22 11.72 3.50
N LEU A 207 -5.76 10.51 3.24
CA LEU A 207 -6.56 9.29 3.24
C LEU A 207 -5.78 8.17 3.91
N ALA A 208 -6.38 7.51 4.88
CA ALA A 208 -5.80 6.39 5.60
C ALA A 208 -6.70 5.16 5.57
N ALA A 209 -6.08 3.98 5.49
CA ALA A 209 -6.73 2.73 5.85
C ALA A 209 -6.56 2.56 7.36
N ILE A 210 -7.69 2.55 8.05
CA ILE A 210 -7.74 2.47 9.52
C ILE A 210 -7.55 1.02 9.96
N PHE A 211 -6.69 0.83 10.96
CA PHE A 211 -6.48 -0.44 11.64
C PHE A 211 -6.83 -0.32 13.13
N ASP A 212 -7.20 -1.43 13.74
CA ASP A 212 -7.54 -1.50 15.15
C ASP A 212 -6.94 -2.77 15.76
N GLU A 213 -6.04 -2.64 16.72
CA GLU A 213 -5.41 -3.78 17.40
C GLU A 213 -6.39 -4.59 18.24
N ALA A 214 -7.52 -4.01 18.62
CA ALA A 214 -8.58 -4.70 19.34
C ALA A 214 -9.47 -5.57 18.40
N ASP A 215 -9.48 -5.29 17.10
CA ASP A 215 -10.16 -6.08 16.08
C ASP A 215 -9.15 -6.95 15.33
N THR A 216 -9.03 -8.22 15.71
CA THR A 216 -8.10 -9.18 15.11
C THR A 216 -8.28 -9.42 13.62
N SER A 217 -9.42 -9.01 13.06
CA SER A 217 -9.69 -9.06 11.61
C SER A 217 -9.23 -7.81 10.85
N ASN A 218 -8.82 -6.75 11.57
CA ASN A 218 -8.46 -5.46 11.03
C ASN A 218 -7.17 -4.89 11.64
N THR A 219 -6.10 -5.69 11.65
CA THR A 219 -4.81 -5.29 12.22
C THR A 219 -3.76 -5.06 11.16
N ASN A 220 -2.84 -4.12 11.41
CA ASN A 220 -1.67 -3.90 10.58
C ASN A 220 -0.58 -4.93 10.92
N GLN A 221 -0.12 -5.67 9.91
CA GLN A 221 0.92 -6.70 10.02
C GLN A 221 2.11 -6.43 9.07
N LEU A 222 2.24 -5.22 8.54
CA LEU A 222 3.29 -4.90 7.56
C LEU A 222 4.69 -5.08 8.12
N HIS A 223 4.92 -4.72 9.38
CA HIS A 223 6.18 -4.94 10.09
C HIS A 223 6.55 -6.43 10.18
N PHE A 224 5.57 -7.32 10.33
CA PHE A 224 5.77 -8.76 10.35
C PHE A 224 6.28 -9.33 9.02
N ASN A 225 5.80 -8.76 7.91
CA ASN A 225 6.20 -9.20 6.58
C ASN A 225 7.66 -8.93 6.26
N THR A 226 8.28 -7.92 6.90
CA THR A 226 9.64 -7.48 6.57
C THR A 226 10.69 -7.99 7.54
N LEU A 227 10.46 -7.92 8.84
CA LEU A 227 11.44 -8.29 9.86
C LEU A 227 11.83 -9.77 9.82
N HIS A 228 13.10 -10.07 10.13
CA HIS A 228 13.57 -11.42 10.35
C HIS A 228 13.00 -12.01 11.64
N TYR A 229 12.93 -13.33 11.75
CA TYR A 229 12.40 -14.06 12.93
C TYR A 229 13.02 -13.64 14.26
N LYS A 230 14.26 -13.14 14.27
CA LYS A 230 15.02 -12.72 15.45
C LYS A 230 15.20 -11.22 15.57
N ASP A 231 14.68 -10.41 14.68
CA ASP A 231 14.77 -8.94 14.79
C ASP A 231 14.02 -8.41 16.02
N ASN A 232 13.06 -9.18 16.52
CA ASN A 232 12.39 -8.86 17.80
C ASN A 232 13.38 -8.67 18.96
N ILE A 233 14.53 -9.34 18.96
CA ILE A 233 15.56 -9.20 20.00
C ILE A 233 16.11 -7.78 20.01
N VAL A 234 16.36 -7.20 18.82
CA VAL A 234 16.87 -5.82 18.69
C VAL A 234 15.94 -4.80 19.34
N PHE A 235 14.63 -5.04 19.29
CA PHE A 235 13.60 -4.14 19.83
C PHE A 235 13.14 -4.52 21.24
N GLY A 236 13.64 -5.62 21.81
CA GLY A 236 13.18 -6.16 23.08
C GLY A 236 11.71 -6.61 23.05
N ALA A 237 11.19 -6.95 21.89
CA ALA A 237 9.80 -7.34 21.69
C ALA A 237 9.60 -8.86 21.78
N ASN A 238 8.39 -9.29 22.14
CA ASN A 238 8.05 -10.71 22.31
C ASN A 238 7.17 -11.23 21.17
N PHE A 239 7.75 -11.31 19.97
CA PHE A 239 7.11 -11.92 18.80
C PHE A 239 8.17 -12.52 17.87
N SER A 240 7.75 -13.31 16.88
CA SER A 240 8.60 -13.77 15.78
C SER A 240 7.99 -13.31 14.47
N ALA A 241 8.68 -12.44 13.75
CA ALA A 241 8.23 -11.94 12.44
C ALA A 241 8.34 -13.00 11.34
N TRP A 242 7.96 -12.66 10.11
CA TRP A 242 7.79 -13.66 9.03
C TRP A 242 8.95 -13.72 8.04
N ASN A 243 9.92 -12.83 8.14
CA ASN A 243 11.11 -12.81 7.29
C ASN A 243 10.82 -12.76 5.77
N GLY A 244 9.83 -12.00 5.36
CA GLY A 244 9.40 -11.98 3.96
C GLY A 244 10.11 -10.92 3.13
N MET A 245 9.49 -9.76 3.03
CA MET A 245 9.88 -8.66 2.17
C MET A 245 11.22 -8.01 2.57
N CYS A 246 11.99 -7.60 1.56
CA CYS A 246 13.17 -6.76 1.69
C CYS A 246 13.24 -5.78 0.52
N ALA A 247 14.07 -4.74 0.62
CA ALA A 247 14.31 -3.85 -0.50
C ALA A 247 15.08 -4.59 -1.62
N GLN A 248 14.82 -4.18 -2.86
CA GLN A 248 15.68 -4.60 -3.98
C GLN A 248 17.05 -3.92 -3.88
N PRO A 249 18.16 -4.62 -4.19
CA PRO A 249 19.51 -4.06 -4.08
C PRO A 249 19.69 -2.75 -4.84
N ASP A 250 19.19 -2.69 -6.07
CA ASP A 250 19.34 -1.50 -6.91
C ASP A 250 18.58 -0.30 -6.34
N TYR A 251 17.41 -0.54 -5.72
CA TYR A 251 16.67 0.51 -5.02
C TYR A 251 17.42 0.99 -3.76
N ALA A 252 17.91 0.06 -2.94
CA ALA A 252 18.69 0.40 -1.74
C ALA A 252 19.93 1.23 -2.08
N LYS A 253 20.60 0.94 -3.20
CA LYS A 253 21.79 1.65 -3.68
C LYS A 253 21.53 3.03 -4.29
N LEU A 254 20.25 3.44 -4.49
CA LEU A 254 19.92 4.79 -4.94
C LEU A 254 20.15 5.85 -3.87
N TYR A 255 20.16 5.44 -2.61
CA TYR A 255 20.46 6.35 -1.50
C TYR A 255 21.96 6.67 -1.48
N SER A 256 22.29 7.96 -1.41
CA SER A 256 23.69 8.36 -1.19
C SER A 256 24.13 8.08 0.26
N GLU A 257 25.44 7.97 0.49
CA GLU A 257 26.01 7.75 1.83
C GLU A 257 25.63 8.84 2.83
N ASP A 258 25.34 10.05 2.37
CA ASP A 258 24.93 11.21 3.19
C ASP A 258 23.41 11.33 3.34
N ASP A 259 22.63 10.43 2.74
CA ASP A 259 21.16 10.50 2.81
C ASP A 259 20.64 9.82 4.10
N PRO A 260 20.19 10.59 5.10
CA PRO A 260 19.74 10.03 6.36
C PRO A 260 18.50 9.14 6.22
N ARG A 261 17.77 9.23 5.10
CA ARG A 261 16.57 8.42 4.85
C ARG A 261 16.89 6.95 4.71
N PHE A 262 18.11 6.57 4.31
CA PHE A 262 18.49 5.17 4.25
C PHE A 262 18.44 4.50 5.64
N ASP A 263 19.17 5.04 6.61
CA ASP A 263 19.20 4.53 7.98
C ASP A 263 17.86 4.65 8.71
N LEU A 264 17.08 5.68 8.35
CA LEU A 264 15.75 5.88 8.90
C LEU A 264 14.70 4.93 8.31
N SER A 265 14.93 4.44 7.09
CA SER A 265 13.98 3.58 6.35
C SER A 265 14.34 2.10 6.41
N PHE A 266 15.61 1.76 6.61
CA PHE A 266 16.08 0.38 6.49
C PHE A 266 16.94 -0.07 7.66
N MET A 267 16.66 -1.27 8.14
CA MET A 267 17.54 -2.06 8.99
C MET A 267 18.54 -2.78 8.10
N HIS A 268 19.82 -2.53 8.32
CA HIS A 268 20.91 -3.08 7.54
C HIS A 268 22.13 -3.41 8.40
N GLY A 269 23.03 -4.25 7.88
CA GLY A 269 24.23 -4.68 8.59
C GLY A 269 23.94 -5.65 9.73
N ILE A 270 24.92 -5.83 10.61
CA ILE A 270 24.88 -6.79 11.70
C ILE A 270 23.93 -6.32 12.80
N SER A 271 23.01 -7.19 13.17
CA SER A 271 22.09 -6.99 14.30
C SER A 271 22.71 -7.50 15.62
N TYR A 272 22.62 -6.69 16.67
CA TYR A 272 23.16 -6.99 17.99
C TYR A 272 22.03 -7.12 19.02
N ASP A 273 22.21 -8.05 19.97
CA ASP A 273 21.37 -8.14 21.17
C ASP A 273 21.71 -6.99 22.12
N PRO A 274 20.80 -6.04 22.38
CA PRO A 274 21.08 -4.89 23.24
C PRO A 274 21.35 -5.25 24.70
N SER A 275 20.97 -6.45 25.15
CA SER A 275 21.19 -6.92 26.52
C SER A 275 22.59 -7.48 26.75
N THR A 276 23.23 -8.01 25.73
CA THR A 276 24.56 -8.65 25.80
C THR A 276 25.63 -7.88 25.03
N GLY A 277 25.26 -7.09 24.05
CA GLY A 277 26.15 -6.46 23.07
C GLY A 277 26.75 -7.42 22.04
N GLU A 278 26.32 -8.68 22.03
CA GLU A 278 26.82 -9.69 21.11
C GLU A 278 25.99 -9.74 19.81
N PRO A 279 26.60 -10.14 18.66
CA PRO A 279 25.86 -10.35 17.44
C PRO A 279 24.76 -11.42 17.59
N ILE A 280 23.60 -11.17 17.03
CA ILE A 280 22.49 -12.15 17.02
C ILE A 280 22.83 -13.27 16.03
N ILE A 281 22.70 -14.52 16.49
CA ILE A 281 22.95 -15.71 15.66
C ILE A 281 21.64 -16.31 15.19
N THR A 282 21.50 -16.56 13.90
CA THR A 282 20.33 -17.18 13.27
C THR A 282 20.22 -18.66 13.59
N ALA A 283 19.10 -19.29 13.26
CA ALA A 283 18.87 -20.72 13.44
C ALA A 283 19.84 -21.61 12.62
N HIS A 284 20.47 -21.04 11.60
CA HIS A 284 21.45 -21.73 10.76
C HIS A 284 22.90 -21.41 11.11
N ASN A 285 23.16 -20.88 12.31
CA ASN A 285 24.47 -20.49 12.81
C ASN A 285 25.20 -19.40 12.00
N PHE A 286 24.46 -18.51 11.33
CA PHE A 286 25.02 -17.31 10.74
C PHE A 286 24.81 -16.11 11.67
N VAL A 287 25.70 -15.14 11.59
CA VAL A 287 25.43 -13.81 12.16
C VAL A 287 24.25 -13.21 11.40
N LEU A 288 23.32 -12.62 12.15
CA LEU A 288 22.19 -11.89 11.55
C LEU A 288 22.72 -10.58 10.96
N ASP A 289 22.94 -10.59 9.66
CA ASP A 289 23.49 -9.47 8.89
C ASP A 289 22.57 -9.18 7.70
N HIS A 290 21.82 -8.09 7.77
CA HIS A 290 20.93 -7.64 6.73
C HIS A 290 21.71 -6.97 5.60
N THR A 291 22.19 -7.79 4.67
CA THR A 291 22.99 -7.34 3.52
C THR A 291 22.14 -6.56 2.52
N ILE A 292 22.75 -5.61 1.79
CA ILE A 292 22.06 -4.98 0.65
C ILE A 292 21.84 -6.01 -0.46
N GLU A 293 22.84 -6.87 -0.69
CA GLU A 293 22.79 -7.87 -1.76
C GLU A 293 21.86 -9.03 -1.43
N VAL A 294 20.88 -9.22 -2.28
CA VAL A 294 19.94 -10.33 -2.26
C VAL A 294 19.49 -10.61 -3.69
N SER A 295 19.22 -11.87 -4.04
CA SER A 295 18.78 -12.24 -5.38
C SER A 295 17.64 -13.23 -5.32
N ILE A 296 16.68 -13.05 -6.22
CA ILE A 296 15.52 -13.94 -6.42
C ILE A 296 15.64 -14.72 -7.75
N LEU A 297 16.70 -14.43 -8.54
CA LEU A 297 16.85 -14.96 -9.89
C LEU A 297 17.12 -16.47 -9.91
N PRO A 298 16.67 -17.19 -10.97
CA PRO A 298 17.02 -18.59 -11.17
C PRO A 298 18.54 -18.79 -11.23
N GLY A 299 19.01 -19.88 -10.66
CA GLY A 299 20.45 -20.25 -10.69
C GLY A 299 21.30 -19.60 -9.60
N THR A 300 20.75 -18.82 -8.73
CA THR A 300 21.40 -18.35 -7.49
C THR A 300 21.31 -19.41 -6.38
N GLU A 301 21.43 -20.66 -6.75
CA GLU A 301 21.43 -21.78 -5.82
C GLU A 301 22.65 -21.69 -4.91
N ARG A 302 22.42 -21.50 -3.60
CA ARG A 302 23.48 -21.50 -2.60
C ARG A 302 23.70 -22.87 -1.95
N ASP A 303 22.71 -23.78 -2.04
CA ASP A 303 22.76 -25.09 -1.37
C ASP A 303 22.20 -26.25 -2.22
N GLY A 304 21.98 -26.04 -3.53
CA GLY A 304 21.51 -27.05 -4.45
C GLY A 304 19.99 -27.27 -4.44
N THR A 305 19.22 -26.37 -3.80
CA THR A 305 17.77 -26.39 -3.91
C THR A 305 17.29 -25.80 -5.24
N PRO A 306 16.24 -26.34 -5.86
CA PRO A 306 15.82 -25.90 -7.20
C PRO A 306 15.16 -24.49 -7.24
N TRP A 307 15.12 -23.76 -6.15
CA TRP A 307 14.36 -22.52 -6.01
C TRP A 307 15.22 -21.25 -5.84
N GLY A 308 16.54 -21.36 -5.92
CA GLY A 308 17.44 -20.23 -5.68
C GLY A 308 17.38 -19.82 -4.22
N ASP A 309 18.13 -20.46 -3.38
CA ASP A 309 18.02 -20.30 -1.93
C ASP A 309 18.77 -19.06 -1.45
N VAL A 310 17.98 -18.11 -0.94
CA VAL A 310 18.48 -16.89 -0.33
C VAL A 310 18.62 -17.14 1.18
N ASN A 311 19.74 -16.74 1.79
CA ASN A 311 19.88 -16.85 3.23
C ASN A 311 18.75 -16.10 3.95
N GLN A 312 18.38 -16.59 5.13
CA GLN A 312 17.29 -15.98 5.90
C GLN A 312 17.55 -14.51 6.27
N HIS A 313 18.80 -14.08 6.36
CA HIS A 313 19.19 -12.73 6.74
C HIS A 313 19.48 -11.80 5.55
N ASP A 314 19.59 -12.27 4.32
CA ASP A 314 19.86 -11.43 3.16
C ASP A 314 18.73 -10.41 2.92
N GLY A 315 19.10 -9.21 2.47
CA GLY A 315 18.22 -8.11 2.14
C GLY A 315 17.93 -7.15 3.31
N VAL A 316 18.04 -5.86 3.06
CA VAL A 316 17.72 -4.83 4.07
C VAL A 316 16.23 -4.80 4.38
N ARG A 317 15.85 -4.54 5.63
CA ARG A 317 14.47 -4.61 6.14
C ARG A 317 13.89 -3.23 6.36
N THR A 318 12.63 -3.04 6.06
CA THR A 318 11.94 -1.77 6.30
C THR A 318 11.85 -1.44 7.79
N LEU A 319 12.30 -0.24 8.16
CA LEU A 319 12.12 0.39 9.48
C LEU A 319 11.02 1.46 9.51
N LYS A 320 10.20 1.54 8.48
CA LYS A 320 9.19 2.59 8.34
C LYS A 320 8.10 2.53 9.43
N TRP A 321 7.82 1.35 9.94
CA TRP A 321 6.79 1.10 10.94
C TRP A 321 7.32 1.25 12.37
N PRO A 322 6.45 1.43 13.40
CA PRO A 322 6.90 1.57 14.76
C PRO A 322 7.44 0.25 15.32
N TYR A 323 8.70 0.25 15.74
CA TYR A 323 9.38 -0.90 16.33
C TYR A 323 9.70 -0.62 17.78
N THR A 324 8.88 -1.13 18.69
CA THR A 324 8.98 -0.93 20.15
C THR A 324 8.89 -2.27 20.87
N SER A 325 9.27 -2.29 22.16
CA SER A 325 9.14 -3.49 23.00
C SER A 325 7.69 -3.92 23.25
N SER A 326 6.73 -3.03 23.07
CA SER A 326 5.29 -3.32 23.19
C SER A 326 4.67 -3.85 21.90
N MET A 327 5.43 -3.90 20.80
CA MET A 327 4.97 -4.37 19.50
C MET A 327 4.51 -5.83 19.55
N THR A 328 3.39 -6.10 18.88
CA THR A 328 2.80 -7.45 18.73
C THR A 328 2.64 -7.81 17.26
N SER A 329 2.08 -8.99 16.97
CA SER A 329 1.72 -9.39 15.60
C SER A 329 0.54 -8.58 15.03
N ALA A 330 -0.19 -7.90 15.88
CA ALA A 330 -1.40 -7.16 15.53
C ALA A 330 -1.24 -5.73 16.04
N MET A 331 -1.05 -4.79 15.13
CA MET A 331 -0.86 -3.37 15.45
C MET A 331 -2.02 -2.55 14.91
N GLY A 332 -2.34 -1.46 15.62
CA GLY A 332 -3.42 -0.55 15.24
C GLY A 332 -2.97 0.69 14.46
N HIS A 333 -1.66 0.87 14.21
CA HIS A 333 -1.21 2.00 13.41
C HIS A 333 -1.70 1.94 11.98
N ASP A 334 -2.12 3.08 11.44
CA ASP A 334 -2.81 3.20 10.17
C ASP A 334 -1.86 3.17 8.96
N PHE A 335 -2.39 2.83 7.80
CA PHE A 335 -1.66 2.95 6.54
C PHE A 335 -2.16 4.19 5.77
N HIS A 336 -1.31 5.23 5.70
CA HIS A 336 -1.62 6.43 4.93
C HIS A 336 -1.52 6.14 3.44
N ILE A 337 -2.67 6.22 2.75
CA ILE A 337 -2.80 5.99 1.30
C ILE A 337 -2.35 7.25 0.54
N PHE A 338 -2.79 8.43 1.00
CA PHE A 338 -2.36 9.72 0.50
C PHE A 338 -1.89 10.62 1.65
N ARG A 339 -0.77 11.29 1.45
CA ARG A 339 -0.18 12.26 2.36
C ARG A 339 0.19 13.56 1.65
N LEU A 340 0.25 14.66 2.38
CA LEU A 340 0.61 15.97 1.85
C LEU A 340 1.97 15.99 1.15
N ALA A 341 2.95 15.22 1.63
CA ALA A 341 4.26 15.12 1.01
C ALA A 341 4.22 14.63 -0.45
N GLU A 342 3.18 13.89 -0.84
CA GLU A 342 2.98 13.42 -2.22
C GLU A 342 2.35 14.49 -3.12
N VAL A 343 1.77 15.52 -2.52
CA VAL A 343 1.10 16.63 -3.23
C VAL A 343 2.11 17.68 -3.67
N TYR A 344 3.24 17.83 -2.95
CA TYR A 344 4.33 18.74 -3.29
C TYR A 344 5.19 18.22 -4.44
#